data_edf0abc6a9a826e081736766462660bb
#
_entry.id   edf0abc6a9a826e081736766462660bb
#
_cell.length_a   1.000
_cell.length_b   1.000
_cell.length_c   1.000
_cell.angle_alpha   90.00
_cell.angle_beta   90.00
_cell.angle_gamma   90.00
#
_symmetry.space_group_name_H-M   'P 1'
#
loop_
_entity.id
_entity.type
_entity.pdbx_description
1 polymer ?
#
loop_
_entity_poly.entity_id
_entity_poly.type
_entity_poly.pdbx_seq_one_letter_code
_entity_poly.pdbx_strand_id
1 'polypeptide(L)'
;MKNYFIYLFLLSCLFGQSQISEQNLQKHIYYLSSDKMKGRQTGSKENLKAAKYIEKQFKKYKLLPKAEKGYRQEFDAKIKKVVVADSIRKAKNIIGFLDNKAQKTIVIGAHYDHIGHGELGNSRDTLHIGEIHNGADDNASGVAGLLELARHYAQNNNTEPFNILFIAFEAEELGLLGSKHFTENPTIPLDHIHWMLNMDMIGRYNPDNGLAVIGYGTSAAFEEVFKDITSEISFNLSKDGRGGSDQTSFYDQEIPVLFFHTGGHPDYHKTGDDAHKINFEALRSILELEIEVIDNSMKIPKMEFIWTN
;
A
#
# COMPACT_ATOMS: atom_id res chain seq x y z
N MET A 1 -9.58 52.32 42.51
CA MET A 1 -10.00 50.94 42.14
C MET A 1 -9.36 50.59 40.82
N LYS A 2 -8.38 49.68 40.83
CA LYS A 2 -7.67 49.24 39.59
C LYS A 2 -8.35 47.99 39.12
N ASN A 3 -8.98 48.04 37.93
CA ASN A 3 -9.57 46.89 37.29
C ASN A 3 -8.48 46.10 36.59
N TYR A 4 -8.21 44.86 37.06
CA TYR A 4 -7.38 43.89 36.39
C TYR A 4 -8.25 43.09 35.39
N PHE A 5 -8.07 43.33 34.11
CA PHE A 5 -8.60 42.43 33.05
C PHE A 5 -7.72 41.17 32.97
N ILE A 6 -8.26 40.05 33.41
CA ILE A 6 -7.66 38.74 33.22
C ILE A 6 -8.00 38.28 31.79
N TYR A 7 -7.00 38.34 30.90
CA TYR A 7 -7.11 37.69 29.60
C TYR A 7 -6.96 36.17 29.78
N LEU A 8 -8.06 35.44 29.68
CA LEU A 8 -8.08 33.99 29.60
C LEU A 8 -7.61 33.62 28.18
N PHE A 9 -6.36 33.22 28.05
CA PHE A 9 -5.85 32.58 26.82
C PHE A 9 -6.46 31.17 26.74
N LEU A 10 -7.53 31.01 25.99
CA LEU A 10 -8.04 29.70 25.56
C LEU A 10 -6.98 29.09 24.62
N LEU A 11 -6.11 28.26 25.19
CA LEU A 11 -5.31 27.32 24.38
C LEU A 11 -6.31 26.35 23.78
N SER A 12 -6.73 26.60 22.53
CA SER A 12 -7.34 25.60 21.68
C SER A 12 -6.26 24.56 21.41
N CYS A 13 -6.27 23.44 22.14
CA CYS A 13 -5.62 22.22 21.70
C CYS A 13 -6.29 21.82 20.39
N LEU A 14 -5.75 22.28 19.28
CA LEU A 14 -5.94 21.65 17.98
C LEU A 14 -5.38 20.24 18.16
N PHE A 15 -6.24 19.28 18.44
CA PHE A 15 -5.96 17.87 18.24
C PHE A 15 -5.64 17.72 16.76
N GLY A 16 -4.36 17.82 16.40
CA GLY A 16 -3.91 17.64 15.05
C GLY A 16 -4.26 16.24 14.63
N GLN A 17 -5.22 16.08 13.73
CA GLN A 17 -5.29 14.88 12.91
C GLN A 17 -3.88 14.63 12.40
N SER A 18 -3.44 13.38 12.46
CA SER A 18 -2.10 12.98 12.03
C SER A 18 -1.99 13.15 10.50
N GLN A 19 -1.70 14.37 10.04
CA GLN A 19 -1.59 14.69 8.60
C GLN A 19 -0.55 13.82 7.92
N ILE A 20 -0.78 13.48 6.66
CA ILE A 20 0.21 12.81 5.80
C ILE A 20 1.43 13.71 5.65
N SER A 21 2.61 13.15 5.88
CA SER A 21 3.87 13.89 5.89
C SER A 21 4.70 13.62 4.62
N GLU A 22 4.83 14.61 3.77
CA GLU A 22 5.72 14.52 2.59
C GLU A 22 7.17 14.18 2.99
N GLN A 23 7.67 14.68 4.10
CA GLN A 23 9.01 14.35 4.58
C GLN A 23 9.15 12.86 4.92
N ASN A 24 8.12 12.24 5.50
CA ASN A 24 8.13 10.81 5.75
C ASN A 24 8.04 10.03 4.44
N LEU A 25 7.17 10.44 3.50
CA LEU A 25 7.06 9.83 2.17
C LEU A 25 8.42 9.86 1.46
N GLN A 26 9.08 11.03 1.40
CA GLN A 26 10.41 11.17 0.85
C GLN A 26 11.40 10.22 1.53
N LYS A 27 11.44 10.21 2.84
CA LYS A 27 12.35 9.34 3.62
C LYS A 27 12.13 7.86 3.30
N HIS A 28 10.88 7.40 3.20
CA HIS A 28 10.57 6.01 2.91
C HIS A 28 10.97 5.64 1.49
N ILE A 29 10.61 6.45 0.49
CA ILE A 29 10.91 6.20 -0.91
C ILE A 29 12.41 6.26 -1.16
N TYR A 30 13.12 7.31 -0.75
CA TYR A 30 14.58 7.41 -0.93
C TYR A 30 15.35 6.28 -0.22
N TYR A 31 14.83 5.75 0.88
CA TYR A 31 15.45 4.59 1.53
C TYR A 31 15.22 3.31 0.71
N LEU A 32 13.96 3.00 0.38
CA LEU A 32 13.56 1.74 -0.26
C LEU A 32 14.05 1.63 -1.70
N SER A 33 14.12 2.74 -2.43
CA SER A 33 14.59 2.79 -3.82
C SER A 33 16.05 3.25 -3.98
N SER A 34 16.85 3.23 -2.90
CA SER A 34 18.28 3.55 -3.02
C SER A 34 19.07 2.41 -3.66
N ASP A 35 20.19 2.72 -4.33
CA ASP A 35 21.12 1.73 -4.88
C ASP A 35 21.61 0.71 -3.85
N LYS A 36 21.62 1.09 -2.55
CA LYS A 36 21.95 0.18 -1.43
C LYS A 36 20.95 -0.95 -1.27
N MET A 37 19.76 -0.80 -1.81
CA MET A 37 18.70 -1.81 -1.80
C MET A 37 18.73 -2.69 -3.05
N LYS A 38 19.56 -2.38 -4.05
CA LYS A 38 19.78 -3.17 -5.28
C LYS A 38 18.48 -3.70 -5.89
N GLY A 39 17.46 -2.84 -5.96
CA GLY A 39 16.14 -3.21 -6.47
C GLY A 39 15.43 -4.30 -5.66
N ARG A 40 15.82 -4.54 -4.40
CA ARG A 40 15.12 -5.38 -3.37
C ARG A 40 14.39 -6.62 -3.92
N GLN A 41 15.03 -7.34 -4.85
CA GLN A 41 14.46 -8.53 -5.47
C GLN A 41 14.08 -9.58 -4.42
N THR A 42 12.93 -10.23 -4.60
CA THR A 42 12.42 -11.30 -3.73
C THR A 42 13.50 -12.28 -3.29
N GLY A 43 13.61 -12.51 -1.97
CA GLY A 43 14.56 -13.43 -1.35
C GLY A 43 16.00 -12.94 -1.29
N SER A 44 16.32 -11.73 -1.77
CA SER A 44 17.65 -11.15 -1.65
C SER A 44 17.93 -10.63 -0.23
N LYS A 45 19.22 -10.35 0.06
CA LYS A 45 19.61 -9.71 1.33
C LYS A 45 19.03 -8.29 1.44
N GLU A 46 18.91 -7.61 0.34
CA GLU A 46 18.38 -6.27 0.23
C GLU A 46 16.87 -6.25 0.45
N ASN A 47 16.15 -7.22 -0.09
CA ASN A 47 14.73 -7.44 0.21
C ASN A 47 14.51 -7.71 1.71
N LEU A 48 15.36 -8.52 2.34
CA LEU A 48 15.31 -8.71 3.80
C LEU A 48 15.56 -7.41 4.58
N LYS A 49 16.39 -6.46 4.06
CA LYS A 49 16.57 -5.13 4.68
C LYS A 49 15.28 -4.31 4.55
N ALA A 50 14.59 -4.35 3.40
CA ALA A 50 13.30 -3.70 3.20
C ALA A 50 12.25 -4.26 4.17
N ALA A 51 12.13 -5.58 4.27
CA ALA A 51 11.25 -6.24 5.22
C ALA A 51 11.48 -5.79 6.68
N LYS A 52 12.75 -5.77 7.12
CA LYS A 52 13.14 -5.28 8.47
C LYS A 52 12.83 -3.80 8.68
N TYR A 53 12.95 -2.99 7.63
CA TYR A 53 12.62 -1.57 7.69
C TYR A 53 11.12 -1.37 7.91
N ILE A 54 10.27 -2.04 7.15
CA ILE A 54 8.81 -1.99 7.27
C ILE A 54 8.39 -2.49 8.67
N GLU A 55 8.88 -3.65 9.11
CA GLU A 55 8.63 -4.19 10.45
C GLU A 55 9.01 -3.19 11.56
N LYS A 56 10.14 -2.48 11.41
CA LYS A 56 10.57 -1.44 12.35
C LYS A 56 9.60 -0.26 12.38
N GLN A 57 9.03 0.15 11.24
CA GLN A 57 8.03 1.22 11.21
C GLN A 57 6.73 0.75 11.89
N PHE A 58 6.22 -0.44 11.58
CA PHE A 58 5.04 -0.98 12.25
C PHE A 58 5.21 -1.05 13.77
N LYS A 59 6.37 -1.50 14.27
CA LYS A 59 6.70 -1.45 15.70
C LYS A 59 6.72 -0.03 16.27
N LYS A 60 7.30 0.92 15.54
CA LYS A 60 7.34 2.34 15.93
C LYS A 60 5.93 2.92 16.06
N TYR A 61 5.01 2.53 15.18
CA TYR A 61 3.61 2.97 15.20
C TYR A 61 2.76 2.15 16.18
N LYS A 62 3.35 1.20 16.91
CA LYS A 62 2.68 0.32 17.90
C LYS A 62 1.59 -0.57 17.31
N LEU A 63 1.67 -0.89 16.02
CA LEU A 63 0.83 -1.93 15.44
C LEU A 63 1.16 -3.28 16.09
N LEU A 64 0.15 -4.12 16.25
CA LEU A 64 0.35 -5.46 16.76
C LEU A 64 0.89 -6.40 15.65
N PRO A 65 1.75 -7.37 15.99
CA PRO A 65 2.11 -8.43 15.06
C PRO A 65 0.90 -9.34 14.79
N LYS A 66 0.69 -9.75 13.53
CA LYS A 66 -0.46 -10.59 13.14
C LYS A 66 -0.10 -11.71 12.16
N ALA A 67 1.11 -12.24 12.27
CA ALA A 67 1.57 -13.40 11.52
C ALA A 67 2.14 -14.45 12.46
N GLU A 68 2.41 -15.68 11.98
CA GLU A 68 2.87 -16.81 12.79
C GLU A 68 4.23 -16.53 13.46
N LYS A 69 5.09 -15.73 12.81
CA LYS A 69 6.39 -15.31 13.36
C LYS A 69 6.43 -13.79 13.60
N GLY A 70 5.53 -13.32 14.45
CA GLY A 70 5.43 -11.89 14.78
C GLY A 70 4.80 -11.09 13.65
N TYR A 71 5.58 -10.27 12.95
CA TYR A 71 5.10 -9.50 11.78
C TYR A 71 5.28 -10.26 10.46
N ARG A 72 5.95 -11.42 10.45
CA ARG A 72 6.38 -12.13 9.24
C ARG A 72 5.54 -13.36 8.96
N GLN A 73 4.85 -13.36 7.86
CA GLN A 73 4.23 -14.52 7.28
C GLN A 73 5.18 -15.08 6.22
N GLU A 74 5.93 -16.14 6.57
CA GLU A 74 6.97 -16.73 5.72
C GLU A 74 6.38 -17.75 4.75
N PHE A 75 6.89 -17.76 3.50
CA PHE A 75 6.50 -18.73 2.49
C PHE A 75 7.61 -19.02 1.47
N ASP A 76 7.42 -20.04 0.66
CA ASP A 76 8.29 -20.42 -0.43
C ASP A 76 7.78 -19.85 -1.76
N ALA A 77 8.47 -18.84 -2.27
CA ALA A 77 8.20 -18.27 -3.58
C ALA A 77 8.84 -19.15 -4.67
N LYS A 78 8.02 -19.82 -5.46
CA LYS A 78 8.46 -20.66 -6.60
C LYS A 78 8.68 -19.78 -7.82
N ILE A 79 9.92 -19.71 -8.30
CA ILE A 79 10.27 -18.97 -9.51
C ILE A 79 10.11 -19.93 -10.69
N LYS A 80 9.21 -19.59 -11.59
CA LYS A 80 8.96 -20.26 -12.87
C LYS A 80 9.01 -19.24 -13.98
N LYS A 81 10.20 -18.92 -14.47
CA LYS A 81 10.42 -17.96 -15.56
C LYS A 81 11.20 -18.64 -16.68
N VAL A 82 10.86 -18.36 -17.92
CA VAL A 82 11.46 -19.01 -19.12
C VAL A 82 12.98 -18.79 -19.20
N VAL A 83 13.46 -17.67 -18.69
CA VAL A 83 14.88 -17.24 -18.82
C VAL A 83 15.81 -17.77 -17.73
N VAL A 84 15.28 -18.40 -16.69
CA VAL A 84 16.06 -18.95 -15.56
C VAL A 84 15.55 -20.34 -15.19
N ALA A 85 16.43 -21.17 -14.59
CA ALA A 85 16.00 -22.46 -14.07
C ALA A 85 15.01 -22.28 -12.91
N ASP A 86 14.05 -23.19 -12.78
CA ASP A 86 13.11 -23.24 -11.68
C ASP A 86 13.85 -23.24 -10.35
N SER A 87 13.42 -22.40 -9.44
CA SER A 87 14.04 -22.26 -8.11
C SER A 87 13.02 -21.86 -7.07
N ILE A 88 13.40 -21.97 -5.78
CA ILE A 88 12.61 -21.56 -4.65
C ILE A 88 13.37 -20.47 -3.89
N ARG A 89 12.71 -19.38 -3.59
CA ARG A 89 13.22 -18.31 -2.71
C ARG A 89 12.37 -18.21 -1.46
N LYS A 90 13.00 -17.99 -0.31
CA LYS A 90 12.29 -17.70 0.93
C LYS A 90 11.77 -16.28 0.89
N ALA A 91 10.47 -16.13 0.99
CA ALA A 91 9.77 -14.87 0.96
C ALA A 91 8.93 -14.67 2.25
N LYS A 92 8.45 -13.46 2.48
CA LYS A 92 7.63 -13.13 3.65
C LYS A 92 6.78 -11.89 3.44
N ASN A 93 5.50 -11.97 3.67
CA ASN A 93 4.69 -10.77 3.88
C ASN A 93 4.99 -10.16 5.24
N ILE A 94 4.92 -8.83 5.36
CA ILE A 94 5.06 -8.11 6.62
C ILE A 94 3.70 -7.56 7.02
N ILE A 95 3.17 -8.02 8.16
CA ILE A 95 1.79 -7.80 8.58
C ILE A 95 1.75 -7.07 9.91
N GLY A 96 1.14 -5.88 9.91
CA GLY A 96 0.87 -5.08 11.09
C GLY A 96 -0.64 -4.91 11.29
N PHE A 97 -1.11 -4.95 12.53
CA PHE A 97 -2.53 -4.91 12.87
C PHE A 97 -2.86 -3.79 13.85
N LEU A 98 -3.79 -2.93 13.48
CA LEU A 98 -4.42 -1.97 14.37
C LEU A 98 -5.71 -2.56 14.92
N ASP A 99 -5.66 -2.95 16.20
CA ASP A 99 -6.76 -3.63 16.89
C ASP A 99 -7.70 -2.63 17.57
N ASN A 100 -8.74 -2.24 16.88
CA ASN A 100 -9.81 -1.40 17.40
C ASN A 100 -10.93 -2.19 18.10
N LYS A 101 -10.72 -3.50 18.34
CA LYS A 101 -11.70 -4.41 18.94
C LYS A 101 -12.98 -4.59 18.11
N ALA A 102 -12.89 -4.33 16.82
CA ALA A 102 -13.99 -4.46 15.88
C ALA A 102 -14.17 -5.90 15.38
N GLN A 103 -15.35 -6.22 14.85
CA GLN A 103 -15.62 -7.54 14.25
C GLN A 103 -15.04 -7.67 12.85
N LYS A 104 -15.00 -6.58 12.09
CA LYS A 104 -14.53 -6.54 10.71
C LYS A 104 -13.23 -5.77 10.59
N THR A 105 -12.51 -6.06 9.53
CA THR A 105 -11.16 -5.53 9.25
C THR A 105 -11.08 -5.00 7.84
N ILE A 106 -10.54 -3.80 7.67
CA ILE A 106 -10.13 -3.27 6.38
C ILE A 106 -8.68 -3.68 6.15
N VAL A 107 -8.36 -4.22 4.97
CA VAL A 107 -6.99 -4.54 4.56
C VAL A 107 -6.43 -3.42 3.71
N ILE A 108 -5.22 -2.97 4.02
CA ILE A 108 -4.47 -1.99 3.23
C ILE A 108 -3.16 -2.65 2.81
N GLY A 109 -2.87 -2.71 1.51
CA GLY A 109 -1.75 -3.44 0.95
C GLY A 109 -0.92 -2.66 -0.05
N ALA A 110 0.36 -3.06 -0.15
CA ALA A 110 1.30 -2.67 -1.20
C ALA A 110 2.42 -3.71 -1.25
N HIS A 111 2.96 -4.03 -2.43
CA HIS A 111 4.13 -4.90 -2.49
C HIS A 111 5.43 -4.14 -2.26
N TYR A 112 6.45 -4.82 -1.69
CA TYR A 112 7.72 -4.17 -1.35
C TYR A 112 8.93 -4.76 -2.09
N ASP A 113 8.78 -5.86 -2.80
CA ASP A 113 9.79 -6.37 -3.71
C ASP A 113 9.83 -5.55 -5.01
N HIS A 114 10.91 -5.71 -5.77
CA HIS A 114 11.06 -5.22 -7.12
C HIS A 114 12.04 -6.13 -7.88
N ILE A 115 12.43 -5.78 -9.09
CA ILE A 115 13.05 -6.69 -10.05
C ILE A 115 14.57 -6.82 -9.94
N GLY A 116 15.22 -6.18 -8.96
CA GLY A 116 16.66 -6.33 -8.73
C GLY A 116 17.50 -5.76 -9.87
N HIS A 117 18.26 -6.60 -10.52
CA HIS A 117 19.04 -6.29 -11.72
C HIS A 117 18.36 -6.78 -13.02
N GLY A 118 17.08 -7.16 -12.93
CA GLY A 118 16.31 -7.63 -14.10
C GLY A 118 16.64 -9.06 -14.55
N GLU A 119 17.38 -9.84 -13.76
CA GLU A 119 17.89 -11.17 -14.16
C GLU A 119 16.78 -12.21 -14.42
N LEU A 120 15.57 -11.97 -13.91
CA LEU A 120 14.43 -12.88 -14.10
C LEU A 120 13.65 -12.61 -15.40
N GLY A 121 14.14 -11.73 -16.25
CA GLY A 121 13.53 -11.42 -17.55
C GLY A 121 12.30 -10.52 -17.46
N ASN A 122 12.14 -9.79 -16.36
CA ASN A 122 11.07 -8.82 -16.14
C ASN A 122 11.51 -7.36 -16.37
N SER A 123 12.80 -7.10 -16.64
CA SER A 123 13.28 -5.78 -17.07
C SER A 123 12.76 -5.42 -18.47
N ARG A 124 12.38 -4.17 -18.64
CA ARG A 124 12.07 -3.53 -19.93
C ARG A 124 13.20 -2.61 -20.42
N ASP A 125 14.32 -2.58 -19.69
CA ASP A 125 15.50 -1.79 -20.07
C ASP A 125 16.44 -2.61 -20.92
N THR A 126 16.42 -2.38 -22.21
CA THR A 126 17.29 -3.08 -23.17
C THR A 126 18.68 -2.45 -23.32
N LEU A 127 18.87 -1.24 -22.78
CA LEU A 127 20.12 -0.47 -22.89
C LEU A 127 21.01 -0.68 -21.67
N HIS A 128 20.42 -0.93 -20.48
CA HIS A 128 21.10 -1.01 -19.18
C HIS A 128 20.94 -2.40 -18.56
N ILE A 129 21.31 -3.43 -19.32
CA ILE A 129 21.17 -4.83 -18.91
C ILE A 129 22.06 -5.10 -17.69
N GLY A 130 21.46 -5.62 -16.61
CA GLY A 130 22.16 -5.96 -15.38
C GLY A 130 22.44 -4.79 -14.44
N GLU A 131 21.99 -3.58 -14.77
CA GLU A 131 22.03 -2.44 -13.84
C GLU A 131 20.91 -2.53 -12.81
N ILE A 132 21.00 -1.70 -11.75
CA ILE A 132 20.01 -1.70 -10.65
C ILE A 132 18.70 -1.08 -11.13
N HIS A 133 17.60 -1.76 -10.86
CA HIS A 133 16.25 -1.22 -11.01
C HIS A 133 15.77 -0.79 -9.64
N ASN A 134 15.78 0.52 -9.36
CA ASN A 134 15.49 1.07 -8.04
C ASN A 134 14.02 0.94 -7.64
N GLY A 135 13.08 1.00 -8.59
CA GLY A 135 11.66 0.82 -8.36
C GLY A 135 11.10 1.84 -7.35
N ALA A 136 11.26 3.13 -7.67
CA ALA A 136 10.79 4.19 -6.77
C ALA A 136 9.28 4.34 -6.82
N ASP A 137 8.71 4.31 -8.02
CA ASP A 137 7.27 4.26 -8.17
C ASP A 137 6.76 2.82 -8.00
N ASP A 138 7.43 1.87 -8.60
CA ASP A 138 7.12 0.44 -8.55
C ASP A 138 8.04 -0.33 -7.56
N ASN A 139 7.68 -0.55 -6.30
CA ASN A 139 6.52 0.02 -5.63
C ASN A 139 6.93 0.60 -4.26
N ALA A 140 8.06 1.36 -4.23
CA ALA A 140 8.40 2.07 -3.00
C ALA A 140 7.37 3.19 -2.70
N SER A 141 6.67 3.71 -3.72
CA SER A 141 5.60 4.70 -3.55
C SER A 141 4.42 4.12 -2.77
N GLY A 142 3.91 2.96 -3.16
CA GLY A 142 2.82 2.28 -2.45
C GLY A 142 3.22 1.86 -1.04
N VAL A 143 4.46 1.37 -0.84
CA VAL A 143 4.95 1.05 0.52
C VAL A 143 5.05 2.29 1.40
N ALA A 144 5.49 3.43 0.85
CA ALA A 144 5.52 4.68 1.60
C ALA A 144 4.11 5.13 1.98
N GLY A 145 3.14 4.98 1.08
CA GLY A 145 1.71 5.19 1.35
C GLY A 145 1.20 4.29 2.47
N LEU A 146 1.46 2.99 2.38
CA LEU A 146 1.12 2.00 3.41
C LEU A 146 1.64 2.41 4.79
N LEU A 147 2.90 2.87 4.87
CA LEU A 147 3.53 3.29 6.13
C LEU A 147 2.93 4.59 6.67
N GLU A 148 2.59 5.54 5.82
CA GLU A 148 1.96 6.79 6.25
C GLU A 148 0.50 6.62 6.65
N LEU A 149 -0.28 5.78 5.96
CA LEU A 149 -1.62 5.39 6.40
C LEU A 149 -1.58 4.64 7.73
N ALA A 150 -0.60 3.72 7.89
CA ALA A 150 -0.39 3.02 9.17
C ALA A 150 -0.05 3.99 10.31
N ARG A 151 0.78 5.01 10.06
CA ARG A 151 1.07 6.06 11.02
C ARG A 151 -0.14 6.91 11.33
N HIS A 152 -0.88 7.32 10.30
CA HIS A 152 -2.09 8.15 10.43
C HIS A 152 -3.10 7.48 11.35
N TYR A 153 -3.56 6.27 11.03
CA TYR A 153 -4.57 5.57 11.83
C TYR A 153 -4.06 5.16 13.22
N ALA A 154 -2.79 4.82 13.37
CA ALA A 154 -2.24 4.47 14.68
C ALA A 154 -2.00 5.69 15.62
N GLN A 155 -2.02 6.91 15.11
CA GLN A 155 -1.66 8.12 15.87
C GLN A 155 -2.69 9.24 15.80
N ASN A 156 -3.87 9.02 15.20
CA ASN A 156 -4.94 10.02 15.12
C ASN A 156 -5.76 10.15 16.42
N ASN A 157 -5.48 9.32 17.42
CA ASN A 157 -6.19 9.24 18.72
C ASN A 157 -7.69 8.86 18.61
N ASN A 158 -8.11 8.31 17.46
CA ASN A 158 -9.45 7.76 17.29
C ASN A 158 -9.46 6.26 17.57
N THR A 159 -10.64 5.71 17.78
CA THR A 159 -10.90 4.27 17.71
C THR A 159 -11.88 4.05 16.57
N GLU A 160 -11.39 3.57 15.44
CA GLU A 160 -12.21 3.34 14.26
C GLU A 160 -13.16 2.17 14.49
N PRO A 161 -14.34 2.16 13.81
CA PRO A 161 -15.32 1.07 13.95
C PRO A 161 -14.89 -0.24 13.27
N PHE A 162 -13.74 -0.24 12.61
CA PHE A 162 -13.09 -1.40 11.99
C PHE A 162 -11.66 -1.56 12.49
N ASN A 163 -11.16 -2.79 12.55
CA ASN A 163 -9.73 -3.04 12.63
C ASN A 163 -9.08 -2.71 11.30
N ILE A 164 -7.77 -2.45 11.29
CA ILE A 164 -7.02 -2.25 10.04
C ILE A 164 -5.83 -3.22 10.01
N LEU A 165 -5.71 -3.98 8.92
CA LEU A 165 -4.61 -4.88 8.66
C LEU A 165 -3.74 -4.29 7.55
N PHE A 166 -2.53 -3.91 7.89
CA PHE A 166 -1.54 -3.38 6.95
C PHE A 166 -0.63 -4.52 6.49
N ILE A 167 -0.56 -4.75 5.18
CA ILE A 167 0.24 -5.84 4.61
C ILE A 167 1.19 -5.28 3.55
N ALA A 168 2.50 -5.44 3.79
CA ALA A 168 3.48 -5.28 2.74
C ALA A 168 3.74 -6.67 2.12
N PHE A 169 3.30 -6.88 0.88
CA PHE A 169 3.42 -8.14 0.16
C PHE A 169 4.82 -8.34 -0.40
N GLU A 170 5.31 -9.59 -0.45
CA GLU A 170 6.53 -9.96 -1.16
C GLU A 170 6.21 -10.85 -2.35
N ALA A 171 7.08 -10.80 -3.37
CA ALA A 171 6.97 -11.61 -4.57
C ALA A 171 5.74 -11.33 -5.44
N GLU A 172 5.29 -10.06 -5.46
CA GLU A 172 4.32 -9.56 -6.43
C GLU A 172 4.86 -9.75 -7.85
N GLU A 173 6.10 -9.31 -8.11
CA GLU A 173 6.84 -9.35 -9.37
C GLU A 173 7.07 -10.78 -9.92
N LEU A 174 6.82 -11.77 -9.10
CA LEU A 174 6.85 -13.19 -9.46
C LEU A 174 5.46 -13.75 -9.79
N GLY A 175 4.44 -12.92 -9.80
CA GLY A 175 3.05 -13.26 -10.11
C GLY A 175 2.14 -13.32 -8.90
N LEU A 176 2.15 -12.28 -8.08
CA LEU A 176 1.25 -12.07 -6.92
C LEU A 176 1.41 -13.15 -5.83
N LEU A 177 2.63 -13.71 -5.67
CA LEU A 177 2.79 -14.90 -4.81
C LEU A 177 2.53 -14.58 -3.33
N GLY A 178 2.84 -13.36 -2.88
CA GLY A 178 2.63 -12.94 -1.50
C GLY A 178 1.17 -12.77 -1.14
N SER A 179 0.40 -12.07 -1.96
CA SER A 179 -1.03 -11.89 -1.75
C SER A 179 -1.81 -13.19 -1.91
N LYS A 180 -1.46 -14.03 -2.89
CA LYS A 180 -2.01 -15.40 -3.02
C LYS A 180 -1.73 -16.24 -1.78
N HIS A 181 -0.48 -16.21 -1.28
CA HIS A 181 -0.14 -16.95 -0.06
C HIS A 181 -0.96 -16.45 1.14
N PHE A 182 -1.16 -15.13 1.27
CA PHE A 182 -1.99 -14.57 2.34
C PHE A 182 -3.45 -15.03 2.22
N THR A 183 -4.04 -14.99 1.03
CA THR A 183 -5.45 -15.36 0.85
C THR A 183 -5.68 -16.87 0.96
N GLU A 184 -4.69 -17.70 0.64
CA GLU A 184 -4.72 -19.15 0.85
C GLU A 184 -4.42 -19.57 2.31
N ASN A 185 -3.65 -18.77 3.06
CA ASN A 185 -3.25 -19.00 4.45
C ASN A 185 -3.46 -17.73 5.28
N PRO A 186 -4.71 -17.27 5.45
CA PRO A 186 -4.96 -15.96 6.03
C PRO A 186 -4.68 -15.92 7.53
N THR A 187 -4.09 -14.82 8.01
CA THR A 187 -3.80 -14.61 9.44
C THR A 187 -4.99 -14.10 10.24
N ILE A 188 -6.06 -13.76 9.55
CA ILE A 188 -7.41 -13.49 10.08
C ILE A 188 -8.43 -14.19 9.18
N PRO A 189 -9.61 -14.60 9.68
CA PRO A 189 -10.64 -15.18 8.82
C PRO A 189 -11.00 -14.25 7.64
N LEU A 190 -11.08 -14.81 6.41
CA LEU A 190 -11.37 -14.01 5.22
C LEU A 190 -12.77 -13.35 5.29
N ASP A 191 -13.73 -14.02 5.89
CA ASP A 191 -15.08 -13.49 6.13
C ASP A 191 -15.11 -12.33 7.16
N HIS A 192 -14.02 -12.09 7.88
CA HIS A 192 -13.84 -10.90 8.71
C HIS A 192 -13.29 -9.71 7.92
N ILE A 193 -12.82 -9.90 6.70
CA ILE A 193 -12.36 -8.79 5.85
C ILE A 193 -13.58 -8.07 5.29
N HIS A 194 -13.63 -6.76 5.49
CA HIS A 194 -14.69 -5.90 5.00
C HIS A 194 -14.47 -5.55 3.53
N TRP A 195 -13.29 -5.10 3.20
CA TRP A 195 -12.76 -4.85 1.86
C TRP A 195 -11.25 -4.64 1.89
N MET A 196 -10.61 -4.57 0.70
CA MET A 196 -9.15 -4.39 0.58
C MET A 196 -8.81 -3.22 -0.33
N LEU A 197 -7.90 -2.35 0.14
CA LEU A 197 -7.26 -1.28 -0.62
C LEU A 197 -5.84 -1.71 -1.01
N ASN A 198 -5.53 -1.64 -2.30
CA ASN A 198 -4.18 -1.86 -2.82
C ASN A 198 -3.58 -0.59 -3.40
N MET A 199 -2.30 -0.37 -3.14
CA MET A 199 -1.51 0.74 -3.70
C MET A 199 -0.34 0.18 -4.50
N ASP A 200 -0.28 0.52 -5.77
CA ASP A 200 0.82 0.13 -6.63
C ASP A 200 1.06 1.20 -7.69
N MET A 201 2.28 1.77 -7.69
CA MET A 201 2.65 2.88 -8.55
C MET A 201 1.74 4.10 -8.37
N ILE A 202 1.77 4.71 -7.19
CA ILE A 202 0.96 5.91 -6.84
C ILE A 202 1.79 7.21 -6.79
N GLY A 203 3.05 7.18 -7.19
CA GLY A 203 3.98 8.31 -7.06
C GLY A 203 4.21 9.13 -8.34
N ARG A 204 3.70 8.69 -9.50
CA ARG A 204 3.94 9.33 -10.81
C ARG A 204 2.67 9.96 -11.40
N TYR A 205 1.86 10.58 -10.53
CA TYR A 205 0.62 11.22 -10.95
C TYR A 205 0.83 12.25 -12.07
N ASN A 206 0.02 12.12 -13.10
CA ASN A 206 -0.10 13.07 -14.20
C ASN A 206 -1.57 13.52 -14.31
N PRO A 207 -1.87 14.83 -14.17
CA PRO A 207 -3.25 15.33 -14.22
C PRO A 207 -3.97 15.07 -15.55
N ASP A 208 -3.23 14.91 -16.65
CA ASP A 208 -3.82 14.59 -17.96
C ASP A 208 -4.43 13.17 -18.01
N ASN A 209 -3.89 12.25 -17.21
CA ASN A 209 -4.37 10.86 -17.13
C ASN A 209 -5.30 10.64 -15.92
N GLY A 210 -5.12 11.41 -14.86
CA GLY A 210 -5.77 11.20 -13.57
C GLY A 210 -5.27 9.96 -12.84
N LEU A 211 -5.78 9.76 -11.64
CA LEU A 211 -5.57 8.56 -10.83
C LEU A 211 -6.59 7.48 -11.22
N ALA A 212 -6.17 6.28 -11.53
CA ALA A 212 -7.06 5.16 -11.71
C ALA A 212 -7.45 4.55 -10.35
N VAL A 213 -8.75 4.41 -10.11
CA VAL A 213 -9.32 3.68 -8.97
C VAL A 213 -10.09 2.49 -9.55
N ILE A 214 -9.45 1.33 -9.50
CA ILE A 214 -9.91 0.10 -10.12
C ILE A 214 -10.60 -0.75 -9.05
N GLY A 215 -11.72 -1.41 -9.39
CA GLY A 215 -12.49 -2.22 -8.43
C GLY A 215 -13.78 -1.58 -7.92
N TYR A 216 -14.10 -0.38 -8.38
CA TYR A 216 -15.33 0.33 -7.97
C TYR A 216 -16.61 -0.52 -8.15
N GLY A 217 -16.66 -1.41 -9.14
CA GLY A 217 -17.79 -2.31 -9.39
C GLY A 217 -17.86 -3.52 -8.48
N THR A 218 -16.83 -3.78 -7.66
CA THR A 218 -16.77 -4.99 -6.82
C THR A 218 -17.68 -4.95 -5.59
N SER A 219 -18.28 -3.80 -5.30
CA SER A 219 -19.40 -3.66 -4.37
C SER A 219 -20.25 -2.45 -4.75
N ALA A 220 -21.58 -2.58 -4.68
CA ALA A 220 -22.49 -1.44 -4.85
C ALA A 220 -22.29 -0.35 -3.78
N ALA A 221 -21.74 -0.72 -2.61
CA ALA A 221 -21.47 0.19 -1.51
C ALA A 221 -20.44 1.27 -1.87
N PHE A 222 -19.56 1.03 -2.84
CA PHE A 222 -18.60 2.04 -3.28
C PHE A 222 -19.25 3.27 -3.92
N GLU A 223 -20.47 3.14 -4.46
CA GLU A 223 -21.23 4.31 -4.93
C GLU A 223 -21.46 5.33 -3.81
N GLU A 224 -21.86 4.89 -2.62
CA GLU A 224 -22.06 5.76 -1.46
C GLU A 224 -20.71 6.26 -0.89
N VAL A 225 -19.65 5.43 -0.93
CA VAL A 225 -18.30 5.83 -0.48
C VAL A 225 -17.76 7.02 -1.25
N PHE A 226 -17.96 7.04 -2.57
CA PHE A 226 -17.41 8.08 -3.45
C PHE A 226 -18.34 9.26 -3.70
N LYS A 227 -19.60 9.20 -3.26
CA LYS A 227 -20.67 10.14 -3.60
C LYS A 227 -20.33 11.62 -3.37
N ASP A 228 -19.73 11.93 -2.22
CA ASP A 228 -19.47 13.30 -1.80
C ASP A 228 -17.97 13.62 -1.73
N ILE A 229 -17.12 12.75 -2.29
CA ILE A 229 -15.67 12.96 -2.28
C ILE A 229 -15.33 14.13 -3.22
N THR A 230 -14.62 15.10 -2.66
CA THR A 230 -14.03 16.21 -3.41
C THR A 230 -12.51 16.16 -3.22
N SER A 231 -11.76 16.02 -4.31
CA SER A 231 -10.31 15.89 -4.26
C SER A 231 -9.64 16.87 -5.25
N GLU A 232 -8.47 17.35 -4.89
CA GLU A 232 -7.58 18.07 -5.82
C GLU A 232 -6.99 17.14 -6.88
N ILE A 233 -6.95 15.83 -6.59
CA ILE A 233 -6.52 14.79 -7.53
C ILE A 233 -7.73 14.38 -8.39
N SER A 234 -7.63 14.57 -9.71
CA SER A 234 -8.60 13.98 -10.61
C SER A 234 -8.45 12.47 -10.65
N PHE A 235 -9.55 11.72 -10.55
CA PHE A 235 -9.53 10.27 -10.55
C PHE A 235 -10.62 9.67 -11.44
N ASN A 236 -10.37 8.47 -11.93
CA ASN A 236 -11.23 7.72 -12.83
C ASN A 236 -11.62 6.40 -12.17
N LEU A 237 -12.92 6.16 -12.00
CA LEU A 237 -13.46 4.95 -11.42
C LEU A 237 -13.61 3.84 -12.48
N SER A 238 -12.94 2.72 -12.29
CA SER A 238 -13.09 1.52 -13.12
C SER A 238 -13.84 0.43 -12.37
N LYS A 239 -14.81 -0.21 -13.02
CA LYS A 239 -15.62 -1.25 -12.41
C LYS A 239 -14.88 -2.58 -12.23
N ASP A 240 -13.87 -2.86 -13.07
CA ASP A 240 -13.15 -4.13 -13.07
C ASP A 240 -12.44 -4.35 -11.71
N GLY A 241 -12.64 -5.50 -11.10
CA GLY A 241 -11.97 -5.88 -9.86
C GLY A 241 -10.63 -6.57 -10.07
N ARG A 242 -10.37 -7.04 -11.28
CA ARG A 242 -9.09 -7.63 -11.66
C ARG A 242 -8.13 -6.57 -12.16
N GLY A 243 -6.87 -6.79 -11.92
CA GLY A 243 -5.79 -5.92 -12.37
C GLY A 243 -4.45 -6.63 -12.26
N GLY A 244 -3.39 -5.92 -12.59
CA GLY A 244 -2.03 -6.48 -12.57
C GLY A 244 -1.35 -6.44 -11.20
N SER A 245 -2.09 -6.36 -10.07
CA SER A 245 -1.48 -6.24 -8.74
C SER A 245 -2.25 -7.03 -7.67
N ASP A 246 -1.85 -6.93 -6.40
CA ASP A 246 -2.20 -7.79 -5.26
C ASP A 246 -3.69 -7.82 -4.92
N GLN A 247 -4.49 -6.80 -5.24
CA GLN A 247 -5.95 -6.80 -5.04
C GLN A 247 -6.63 -7.98 -5.76
N THR A 248 -6.05 -8.47 -6.86
CA THR A 248 -6.61 -9.59 -7.64
C THR A 248 -6.75 -10.85 -6.78
N SER A 249 -5.79 -11.11 -5.88
CA SER A 249 -5.85 -12.25 -4.98
C SER A 249 -7.02 -12.18 -3.99
N PHE A 250 -7.40 -10.99 -3.57
CA PHE A 250 -8.57 -10.76 -2.70
C PHE A 250 -9.88 -10.80 -3.49
N TYR A 251 -9.90 -10.20 -4.67
CA TYR A 251 -11.05 -10.28 -5.59
C TYR A 251 -11.41 -11.74 -5.92
N ASP A 252 -10.42 -12.60 -6.16
CA ASP A 252 -10.62 -14.03 -6.42
C ASP A 252 -11.17 -14.80 -5.19
N GLN A 253 -11.15 -14.19 -3.99
CA GLN A 253 -11.78 -14.70 -2.76
C GLN A 253 -13.11 -13.99 -2.42
N GLU A 254 -13.73 -13.34 -3.39
CA GLU A 254 -15.01 -12.64 -3.22
C GLU A 254 -14.97 -11.52 -2.16
N ILE A 255 -13.82 -10.84 -2.05
CA ILE A 255 -13.63 -9.68 -1.18
C ILE A 255 -13.68 -8.42 -2.06
N PRO A 256 -14.53 -7.42 -1.73
CA PRO A 256 -14.53 -6.13 -2.44
C PRO A 256 -13.15 -5.47 -2.40
N VAL A 257 -12.70 -4.91 -3.52
CA VAL A 257 -11.37 -4.32 -3.64
C VAL A 257 -11.39 -2.95 -4.29
N LEU A 258 -10.43 -2.11 -3.92
CA LEU A 258 -10.04 -0.91 -4.66
C LEU A 258 -8.53 -0.93 -4.88
N PHE A 259 -8.12 -0.63 -6.09
CA PHE A 259 -6.72 -0.52 -6.49
C PHE A 259 -6.42 0.88 -7.01
N PHE A 260 -5.51 1.58 -6.34
CA PHE A 260 -5.07 2.93 -6.68
C PHE A 260 -3.78 2.88 -7.48
N HIS A 261 -3.77 3.53 -8.66
CA HIS A 261 -2.67 3.47 -9.61
C HIS A 261 -2.60 4.74 -10.46
N THR A 262 -1.41 5.35 -10.60
CA THR A 262 -1.23 6.59 -11.39
C THR A 262 -1.01 6.36 -12.88
N GLY A 263 -1.06 5.11 -13.33
CA GLY A 263 -0.83 4.73 -14.72
C GLY A 263 0.61 4.36 -15.02
N GLY A 264 0.84 3.74 -16.16
CA GLY A 264 2.17 3.39 -16.63
C GLY A 264 2.96 4.63 -17.08
N HIS A 265 4.28 4.58 -16.90
CA HIS A 265 5.22 5.62 -17.32
C HIS A 265 6.42 5.04 -18.07
N PRO A 266 7.20 5.85 -18.81
CA PRO A 266 8.32 5.35 -19.65
C PRO A 266 9.42 4.60 -18.88
N ASP A 267 9.53 4.80 -17.56
CA ASP A 267 10.54 4.18 -16.70
C ASP A 267 10.08 2.86 -16.05
N TYR A 268 8.83 2.43 -16.26
CA TYR A 268 8.28 1.20 -15.69
C TYR A 268 9.15 -0.03 -16.02
N HIS A 269 9.59 -0.75 -14.99
CA HIS A 269 10.54 -1.87 -15.08
C HIS A 269 11.88 -1.52 -15.78
N LYS A 270 12.31 -0.25 -15.62
CA LYS A 270 13.61 0.23 -16.11
C LYS A 270 14.45 0.82 -14.99
N THR A 271 15.75 0.98 -15.28
CA THR A 271 16.72 1.58 -14.36
C THR A 271 16.41 3.04 -13.99
N GLY A 272 15.59 3.70 -14.80
CA GLY A 272 15.20 5.09 -14.60
C GLY A 272 14.04 5.33 -13.64
N ASP A 273 13.45 4.30 -12.99
CA ASP A 273 12.42 4.49 -11.97
C ASP A 273 13.03 4.90 -10.62
N ASP A 274 13.37 6.19 -10.52
CA ASP A 274 14.12 6.79 -9.43
C ASP A 274 13.31 7.76 -8.57
N ALA A 275 13.69 7.87 -7.28
CA ALA A 275 13.00 8.67 -6.28
C ALA A 275 12.86 10.16 -6.62
N HIS A 276 13.82 10.74 -7.37
CA HIS A 276 13.78 12.15 -7.76
C HIS A 276 12.67 12.49 -8.78
N LYS A 277 12.04 11.46 -9.36
CA LYS A 277 10.94 11.60 -10.32
C LYS A 277 9.56 11.51 -9.67
N ILE A 278 9.48 11.20 -8.40
CA ILE A 278 8.22 11.08 -7.66
C ILE A 278 7.63 12.48 -7.41
N ASN A 279 6.33 12.62 -7.67
CA ASN A 279 5.56 13.80 -7.33
C ASN A 279 5.02 13.66 -5.89
N PHE A 280 5.80 14.15 -4.91
CA PHE A 280 5.47 13.98 -3.48
C PHE A 280 4.23 14.77 -3.05
N GLU A 281 3.95 15.91 -3.66
CA GLU A 281 2.76 16.69 -3.40
C GLU A 281 1.50 15.92 -3.84
N ALA A 282 1.50 15.43 -5.07
CA ALA A 282 0.39 14.62 -5.58
C ALA A 282 0.25 13.30 -4.79
N LEU A 283 1.36 12.64 -4.44
CA LEU A 283 1.33 11.44 -3.61
C LEU A 283 0.67 11.69 -2.24
N ARG A 284 0.98 12.82 -1.59
CA ARG A 284 0.29 13.23 -0.36
C ARG A 284 -1.21 13.39 -0.59
N SER A 285 -1.61 14.12 -1.64
CA SER A 285 -3.02 14.35 -1.96
C SER A 285 -3.77 13.06 -2.32
N ILE A 286 -3.10 12.08 -2.96
CA ILE A 286 -3.66 10.73 -3.19
C ILE A 286 -3.93 10.03 -1.87
N LEU A 287 -3.01 10.06 -0.91
CA LEU A 287 -3.23 9.44 0.40
C LEU A 287 -4.31 10.14 1.22
N GLU A 288 -4.46 11.45 1.08
CA GLU A 288 -5.57 12.20 1.69
C GLU A 288 -6.92 11.77 1.08
N LEU A 289 -6.99 11.55 -0.24
CA LEU A 289 -8.15 10.94 -0.90
C LEU A 289 -8.42 9.51 -0.39
N GLU A 290 -7.38 8.68 -0.26
CA GLU A 290 -7.52 7.31 0.26
C GLU A 290 -8.04 7.30 1.70
N ILE A 291 -7.61 8.23 2.56
CA ILE A 291 -8.16 8.39 3.92
C ILE A 291 -9.65 8.70 3.84
N GLU A 292 -10.08 9.62 2.97
CA GLU A 292 -11.50 9.95 2.83
C GLU A 292 -12.31 8.74 2.34
N VAL A 293 -11.78 7.97 1.39
CA VAL A 293 -12.40 6.71 0.93
C VAL A 293 -12.52 5.70 2.07
N ILE A 294 -11.45 5.49 2.84
CA ILE A 294 -11.44 4.57 3.98
C ILE A 294 -12.45 5.02 5.04
N ASP A 295 -12.42 6.30 5.43
CA ASP A 295 -13.31 6.86 6.46
C ASP A 295 -14.79 6.82 6.05
N ASN A 296 -15.09 7.09 4.78
CA ASN A 296 -16.44 6.96 4.25
C ASN A 296 -16.90 5.50 4.24
N SER A 297 -15.99 4.56 3.88
CA SER A 297 -16.29 3.13 3.90
C SER A 297 -16.63 2.62 5.30
N MET A 298 -16.04 3.20 6.34
CA MET A 298 -16.30 2.85 7.73
C MET A 298 -17.71 3.21 8.21
N LYS A 299 -18.43 4.06 7.47
CA LYS A 299 -19.85 4.38 7.73
C LYS A 299 -20.80 3.30 7.21
N ILE A 300 -20.29 2.37 6.41
CA ILE A 300 -21.05 1.31 5.76
C ILE A 300 -20.81 -0.02 6.50
N PRO A 301 -21.81 -0.57 7.19
CA PRO A 301 -21.62 -1.74 8.06
C PRO A 301 -21.34 -3.04 7.30
N LYS A 302 -21.76 -3.12 6.03
CA LYS A 302 -21.58 -4.30 5.18
C LYS A 302 -21.35 -3.89 3.74
N MET A 303 -20.30 -4.46 3.12
CA MET A 303 -20.06 -4.43 1.69
C MET A 303 -20.30 -5.81 1.10
N GLU A 304 -21.25 -5.94 0.19
CA GLU A 304 -21.49 -7.18 -0.53
C GLU A 304 -20.64 -7.21 -1.78
N PHE A 305 -19.99 -8.35 -2.01
CA PHE A 305 -19.15 -8.56 -3.18
C PHE A 305 -19.99 -8.75 -4.45
N ILE A 306 -19.50 -8.19 -5.55
CA ILE A 306 -20.08 -8.32 -6.88
C ILE A 306 -18.97 -8.71 -7.84
N TRP A 307 -19.16 -9.81 -8.57
CA TRP A 307 -18.27 -10.16 -9.69
C TRP A 307 -18.39 -9.11 -10.79
N THR A 308 -17.26 -8.61 -11.23
CA THR A 308 -17.17 -7.70 -12.39
C THR A 308 -16.75 -8.51 -13.62
N ASN A 309 -17.35 -8.23 -14.76
CA ASN A 309 -17.08 -8.94 -16.03
C ASN A 309 -15.82 -8.40 -16.71
#